data_040938eeda517d9214ccd1ed008cd409
#
_entry.id   040938eeda517d9214ccd1ed008cd409
#
_cell.length_a   1.000
_cell.length_b   1.000
_cell.length_c   1.000
_cell.angle_alpha   90.00
_cell.angle_beta   90.00
_cell.angle_gamma   90.00
#
_symmetry.space_group_name_H-M   'P 1'
#
loop_
_entity.id
_entity.type
_entity.pdbx_description
1 polymer ?
#
loop_
_entity_poly.entity_id
_entity_poly.type
_entity_poly.pdbx_seq_one_letter_code
_entity_poly.pdbx_strand_id
1 'polypeptide(L)'
;MTNSRRFLGLEHEVALIAAETSAVDVAYPKVLETVGGSLGWDFGAVWEESFDPRGFVRCAATWCADEGRHGDFAATSRKTALPPGAGLPGRVWSNSAPAWITDVQADPNFPRAEAAVAAGLHAAFCFPIRTARGVVGAIEFMTSSLKEPDDELLATTESLGSQIGQFVERSRAEASMREREARHGGILESALDCIITIDHNGRVLEFNSAAERTFGYQADEIVSREMVEMIVPPSLRDQHRAGLARYLDTGDPRILGQRLEITGMRADGTEFPVELTITRIPLPGPPAFTGFVRDITERKEAERDLRASRVRLLGAQNEERRRLERNLHDGAQQRLVSLALTLRLARDGLPEQDGSTLELIERAQEELQLALDELRELARGIHPAVLTERGLAPALEGVAARSAVPVELSAMPERRLPEPIEAAVYYVVCEALVNVAKHANASAARVSVAEEDGQVVVEVGDDGAGGADAAHGSGLSGLADRVEALDGRLVLVSEASGTTLHATIPLP
;
A
#
# COMPACT_ATOMS: atom_id res chain seq x y z
N MET A 1 31.29 -63.68 -19.48
CA MET A 1 30.61 -62.52 -20.15
C MET A 1 31.69 -61.50 -20.42
N THR A 2 31.82 -61.04 -21.65
CA THR A 2 32.78 -59.99 -22.06
C THR A 2 32.49 -58.70 -21.28
N ASN A 3 33.53 -57.99 -20.77
CA ASN A 3 33.42 -56.69 -20.04
C ASN A 3 32.46 -55.71 -20.72
N SER A 4 32.48 -55.58 -22.06
CA SER A 4 31.61 -54.73 -22.84
C SER A 4 30.10 -54.99 -22.65
N ARG A 5 29.64 -56.24 -22.44
CA ARG A 5 28.23 -56.53 -22.12
C ARG A 5 27.83 -56.10 -20.72
N ARG A 6 28.77 -56.15 -19.77
CA ARG A 6 28.56 -55.73 -18.40
C ARG A 6 28.39 -54.21 -18.33
N PHE A 7 29.21 -53.45 -19.07
CA PHE A 7 29.13 -51.96 -19.09
C PHE A 7 27.89 -51.47 -19.83
N LEU A 8 27.46 -52.07 -20.93
CA LEU A 8 26.19 -51.76 -21.59
C LEU A 8 24.97 -52.02 -20.71
N GLY A 9 25.01 -53.07 -19.89
CA GLY A 9 23.98 -53.36 -18.89
C GLY A 9 23.90 -52.25 -17.82
N LEU A 10 25.07 -51.81 -17.34
CA LEU A 10 25.18 -50.76 -16.35
C LEU A 10 24.66 -49.40 -16.85
N GLU A 11 25.02 -49.01 -18.08
CA GLU A 11 24.48 -47.77 -18.68
C GLU A 11 22.94 -47.83 -18.82
N HIS A 12 22.41 -48.97 -19.17
CA HIS A 12 20.96 -49.16 -19.28
C HIS A 12 20.26 -49.04 -17.92
N GLU A 13 20.82 -49.67 -16.85
CA GLU A 13 20.26 -49.60 -15.51
C GLU A 13 20.28 -48.17 -14.96
N VAL A 14 21.39 -47.44 -15.14
CA VAL A 14 21.49 -46.03 -14.76
C VAL A 14 20.50 -45.15 -15.52
N ALA A 15 20.30 -45.41 -16.82
CA ALA A 15 19.29 -44.73 -17.61
C ALA A 15 17.85 -44.99 -17.13
N LEU A 16 17.54 -46.22 -16.69
CA LEU A 16 16.23 -46.53 -16.09
C LEU A 16 16.03 -45.80 -14.75
N ILE A 17 17.02 -45.76 -13.89
CA ILE A 17 16.95 -45.00 -12.64
C ILE A 17 16.67 -43.50 -12.92
N ALA A 18 17.36 -42.93 -13.92
CA ALA A 18 17.18 -41.55 -14.36
C ALA A 18 15.81 -41.28 -14.96
N ALA A 19 15.17 -42.28 -15.58
CA ALA A 19 13.82 -42.19 -16.16
C ALA A 19 12.71 -42.35 -15.12
N GLU A 20 12.89 -43.20 -14.13
CA GLU A 20 11.87 -43.52 -13.13
C GLU A 20 11.91 -42.62 -11.88
N THR A 21 12.97 -41.81 -11.73
CA THR A 21 13.17 -40.94 -10.57
C THR A 21 13.10 -39.47 -10.98
N SER A 22 12.35 -38.67 -10.23
CA SER A 22 12.22 -37.23 -10.49
C SER A 22 13.14 -36.36 -9.62
N ALA A 23 13.72 -36.92 -8.53
CA ALA A 23 14.50 -36.18 -7.56
C ALA A 23 15.93 -36.75 -7.47
N VAL A 24 16.92 -35.86 -7.44
CA VAL A 24 18.35 -36.20 -7.46
C VAL A 24 18.77 -36.92 -6.20
N ASP A 25 18.26 -36.52 -5.04
CA ASP A 25 18.51 -37.11 -3.73
C ASP A 25 18.05 -38.57 -3.61
N VAL A 26 17.00 -38.95 -4.37
CA VAL A 26 16.52 -40.35 -4.44
C VAL A 26 17.31 -41.17 -5.47
N ALA A 27 17.73 -40.52 -6.57
CA ALA A 27 18.47 -41.20 -7.64
C ALA A 27 19.90 -41.54 -7.27
N TYR A 28 20.63 -40.66 -6.58
CA TYR A 28 22.04 -40.86 -6.27
C TYR A 28 22.34 -42.14 -5.48
N PRO A 29 21.66 -42.48 -4.37
CA PRO A 29 21.87 -43.72 -3.67
C PRO A 29 21.69 -44.96 -4.56
N LYS A 30 20.66 -44.98 -5.40
CA LYS A 30 20.37 -46.06 -6.35
C LYS A 30 21.46 -46.22 -7.42
N VAL A 31 21.93 -45.09 -7.98
CA VAL A 31 23.03 -45.07 -8.95
C VAL A 31 24.31 -45.63 -8.30
N LEU A 32 24.64 -45.18 -7.07
CA LEU A 32 25.83 -45.68 -6.36
C LEU A 32 25.72 -47.15 -6.06
N GLU A 33 24.58 -47.66 -5.61
CA GLU A 33 24.34 -49.08 -5.36
C GLU A 33 24.45 -49.92 -6.63
N THR A 34 23.81 -49.47 -7.72
CA THR A 34 23.82 -50.17 -9.01
C THR A 34 25.22 -50.22 -9.57
N VAL A 35 25.95 -49.12 -9.61
CA VAL A 35 27.30 -49.07 -10.16
C VAL A 35 28.30 -49.82 -9.25
N GLY A 36 28.28 -49.52 -7.95
CA GLY A 36 29.16 -50.13 -6.98
C GLY A 36 28.95 -51.63 -6.87
N GLY A 37 27.70 -52.06 -6.75
CA GLY A 37 27.35 -53.51 -6.70
C GLY A 37 27.72 -54.26 -7.95
N SER A 38 27.38 -53.71 -9.13
CA SER A 38 27.69 -54.32 -10.44
C SER A 38 29.20 -54.45 -10.67
N LEU A 39 30.00 -53.50 -10.22
CA LEU A 39 31.45 -53.48 -10.39
C LEU A 39 32.24 -54.13 -9.26
N GLY A 40 31.59 -54.52 -8.14
CA GLY A 40 32.20 -55.11 -6.97
C GLY A 40 33.12 -54.14 -6.25
N TRP A 41 32.64 -52.92 -6.05
CA TRP A 41 33.24 -51.88 -5.22
C TRP A 41 32.59 -51.88 -3.83
N ASP A 42 33.27 -51.40 -2.81
CA ASP A 42 32.84 -51.51 -1.42
C ASP A 42 32.17 -50.23 -0.90
N PHE A 43 32.52 -49.06 -1.50
CA PHE A 43 32.03 -47.74 -1.15
C PHE A 43 31.80 -46.89 -2.41
N GLY A 44 30.77 -46.06 -2.38
CA GLY A 44 30.51 -45.07 -3.40
C GLY A 44 30.06 -43.73 -2.80
N ALA A 45 30.43 -42.62 -3.45
CA ALA A 45 30.05 -41.29 -3.02
C ALA A 45 29.81 -40.38 -4.23
N VAL A 46 28.76 -39.54 -4.14
CA VAL A 46 28.53 -38.43 -5.06
C VAL A 46 29.00 -37.14 -4.39
N TRP A 47 29.76 -36.38 -5.14
CA TRP A 47 30.29 -35.07 -4.75
C TRP A 47 29.72 -34.02 -5.64
N GLU A 48 29.10 -32.96 -5.07
CA GLU A 48 28.52 -31.86 -5.80
C GLU A 48 29.16 -30.54 -5.39
N GLU A 49 29.12 -29.55 -6.29
CA GLU A 49 29.53 -28.18 -5.99
C GLU A 49 28.69 -27.62 -4.85
N SER A 50 29.36 -27.11 -3.81
CA SER A 50 28.73 -26.45 -2.67
C SER A 50 28.41 -25.02 -2.94
N PHE A 51 27.24 -24.59 -2.48
CA PHE A 51 26.87 -23.16 -2.50
C PHE A 51 27.49 -22.39 -1.33
N ASP A 52 27.86 -23.09 -0.23
CA ASP A 52 28.47 -22.49 0.95
C ASP A 52 29.47 -23.49 1.62
N PRO A 53 30.76 -23.23 1.58
CA PRO A 53 31.44 -22.18 0.77
C PRO A 53 31.44 -22.53 -0.72
N ARG A 54 31.35 -21.52 -1.58
CA ARG A 54 31.45 -21.69 -3.04
C ARG A 54 32.87 -22.15 -3.44
N GLY A 55 32.94 -22.92 -4.52
CA GLY A 55 34.22 -23.40 -5.04
C GLY A 55 34.77 -24.61 -4.31
N PHE A 56 33.94 -25.32 -3.57
CA PHE A 56 34.26 -26.62 -2.97
C PHE A 56 33.28 -27.69 -3.46
N VAL A 57 33.70 -28.94 -3.46
CA VAL A 57 32.76 -30.04 -3.61
C VAL A 57 32.51 -30.70 -2.24
N ARG A 58 31.22 -31.01 -2.00
CA ARG A 58 30.76 -31.72 -0.79
C ARG A 58 30.10 -33.03 -1.17
N CYS A 59 30.17 -33.97 -0.27
CA CYS A 59 29.52 -35.27 -0.42
C CYS A 59 28.00 -35.12 -0.28
N ALA A 60 27.27 -35.33 -1.38
CA ALA A 60 25.81 -35.27 -1.45
C ALA A 60 25.14 -36.59 -1.11
N ALA A 61 25.77 -37.75 -1.46
CA ALA A 61 25.26 -39.07 -1.16
C ALA A 61 26.39 -40.05 -1.00
N THR A 62 26.16 -41.11 -0.22
CA THR A 62 27.10 -42.24 -0.03
C THR A 62 26.33 -43.54 -0.11
N TRP A 63 27.04 -44.59 -0.53
CA TRP A 63 26.60 -45.97 -0.51
C TRP A 63 27.74 -46.85 0.04
N CYS A 64 27.42 -47.89 0.81
CA CYS A 64 28.34 -48.87 1.34
C CYS A 64 27.82 -50.28 1.06
N ALA A 65 28.67 -51.17 0.54
CA ALA A 65 28.34 -52.59 0.41
C ALA A 65 28.19 -53.27 1.76
N ASP A 66 28.98 -52.80 2.75
CA ASP A 66 28.92 -53.19 4.15
C ASP A 66 28.96 -51.93 5.04
N GLU A 67 27.78 -51.55 5.56
CA GLU A 67 27.62 -50.35 6.41
C GLU A 67 28.42 -50.50 7.70
N GLY A 68 28.50 -51.72 8.27
CA GLY A 68 29.24 -51.97 9.53
C GLY A 68 30.73 -51.69 9.37
N ARG A 69 31.28 -51.90 8.17
CA ARG A 69 32.72 -51.73 7.88
C ARG A 69 33.05 -50.33 7.35
N HIS A 70 32.19 -49.74 6.54
CA HIS A 70 32.50 -48.51 5.80
C HIS A 70 31.67 -47.32 6.26
N GLY A 71 30.73 -47.45 7.21
CA GLY A 71 29.84 -46.41 7.68
C GLY A 71 30.55 -45.19 8.29
N ASP A 72 31.63 -45.41 9.04
CA ASP A 72 32.46 -44.34 9.60
C ASP A 72 33.17 -43.52 8.53
N PHE A 73 33.63 -44.18 7.46
CA PHE A 73 34.22 -43.53 6.30
C PHE A 73 33.15 -42.70 5.54
N ALA A 74 31.95 -43.24 5.40
CA ALA A 74 30.82 -42.52 4.82
C ALA A 74 30.46 -41.28 5.64
N ALA A 75 30.43 -41.39 6.97
CA ALA A 75 30.19 -40.27 7.88
C ALA A 75 31.27 -39.19 7.79
N THR A 76 32.52 -39.57 7.66
CA THR A 76 33.65 -38.65 7.44
C THR A 76 33.55 -37.98 6.09
N SER A 77 33.22 -38.72 5.03
CA SER A 77 33.03 -38.19 3.69
C SER A 77 31.92 -37.10 3.63
N ARG A 78 30.79 -37.35 4.28
CA ARG A 78 29.68 -36.38 4.38
C ARG A 78 30.04 -35.06 5.08
N LYS A 79 31.03 -35.09 5.98
CA LYS A 79 31.51 -33.89 6.71
C LYS A 79 32.64 -33.19 5.97
N THR A 80 33.20 -33.79 4.92
CA THR A 80 34.36 -33.27 4.19
C THR A 80 33.92 -32.35 3.07
N ALA A 81 34.61 -31.19 2.95
CA ALA A 81 34.55 -30.31 1.80
C ALA A 81 35.91 -30.25 1.12
N LEU A 82 35.97 -30.47 -0.14
CA LEU A 82 37.21 -30.54 -0.92
C LEU A 82 37.33 -29.34 -1.86
N PRO A 83 38.40 -28.53 -1.79
CA PRO A 83 38.65 -27.49 -2.77
C PRO A 83 39.10 -28.11 -4.10
N PRO A 84 39.12 -27.31 -5.20
CA PRO A 84 39.63 -27.79 -6.48
C PRO A 84 41.04 -28.36 -6.35
N GLY A 85 41.25 -29.52 -6.94
CA GLY A 85 42.54 -30.24 -6.92
C GLY A 85 42.82 -31.03 -5.63
N ALA A 86 42.04 -30.94 -4.58
CA ALA A 86 42.23 -31.69 -3.34
C ALA A 86 41.46 -33.01 -3.34
N GLY A 87 42.12 -34.06 -2.96
CA GLY A 87 41.56 -35.42 -2.97
C GLY A 87 41.19 -35.88 -4.38
N LEU A 88 40.65 -37.09 -4.49
CA LEU A 88 40.28 -37.62 -5.80
C LEU A 88 39.08 -36.88 -6.42
N PRO A 89 37.97 -36.58 -5.69
CA PRO A 89 36.86 -35.83 -6.26
C PRO A 89 37.21 -34.38 -6.66
N GLY A 90 38.02 -33.68 -5.86
CA GLY A 90 38.45 -32.31 -6.19
C GLY A 90 39.35 -32.25 -7.43
N ARG A 91 40.22 -33.27 -7.63
CA ARG A 91 41.02 -33.42 -8.85
C ARG A 91 40.14 -33.63 -10.09
N VAL A 92 39.20 -34.57 -10.01
CA VAL A 92 38.29 -34.89 -11.11
C VAL A 92 37.41 -33.70 -11.46
N TRP A 93 36.88 -33.01 -10.46
CA TRP A 93 36.09 -31.81 -10.67
C TRP A 93 36.87 -30.67 -11.34
N SER A 94 38.13 -30.42 -10.89
CA SER A 94 39.03 -29.42 -11.42
C SER A 94 39.48 -29.73 -12.85
N ASN A 95 39.88 -30.98 -13.10
CA ASN A 95 40.48 -31.40 -14.38
C ASN A 95 39.43 -31.83 -15.43
N SER A 96 38.16 -31.97 -15.00
CA SER A 96 37.10 -32.49 -15.84
C SER A 96 37.41 -33.80 -16.54
N ALA A 97 38.19 -34.66 -15.93
CA ALA A 97 38.60 -35.96 -16.45
C ALA A 97 38.54 -37.04 -15.37
N PRO A 98 38.16 -38.28 -15.71
CA PRO A 98 38.20 -39.38 -14.76
C PRO A 98 39.61 -39.61 -14.24
N ALA A 99 39.74 -40.09 -13.03
CA ALA A 99 41.01 -40.40 -12.41
C ALA A 99 40.94 -41.66 -11.56
N TRP A 100 42.10 -42.35 -11.42
CA TRP A 100 42.27 -43.60 -10.67
C TRP A 100 43.42 -43.47 -9.68
N ILE A 101 43.27 -44.08 -8.52
CA ILE A 101 44.31 -44.24 -7.50
C ILE A 101 44.37 -45.71 -7.15
N THR A 102 45.53 -46.35 -7.35
CA THR A 102 45.75 -47.75 -7.03
C THR A 102 45.75 -48.02 -5.53
N ASP A 103 46.32 -47.10 -4.73
CA ASP A 103 46.28 -47.12 -3.28
C ASP A 103 46.14 -45.76 -2.66
N VAL A 104 44.96 -45.43 -2.13
CA VAL A 104 44.65 -44.13 -1.48
C VAL A 104 45.42 -43.93 -0.18
N GLN A 105 45.91 -45.00 0.44
CA GLN A 105 46.70 -44.91 1.66
C GLN A 105 48.12 -44.39 1.36
N ALA A 106 48.61 -44.56 0.15
CA ALA A 106 49.90 -44.06 -0.31
C ALA A 106 49.80 -42.71 -1.06
N ASP A 107 48.62 -42.21 -1.35
CA ASP A 107 48.41 -40.92 -2.08
C ASP A 107 48.60 -39.73 -1.13
N PRO A 108 49.62 -38.87 -1.32
CA PRO A 108 49.84 -37.70 -0.46
C PRO A 108 48.76 -36.62 -0.57
N ASN A 109 47.93 -36.70 -1.60
CA ASN A 109 46.81 -35.79 -1.80
C ASN A 109 45.45 -36.48 -1.60
N PHE A 110 45.31 -37.21 -0.52
CA PHE A 110 44.04 -37.85 -0.13
C PHE A 110 43.68 -37.45 1.32
N PRO A 111 42.93 -36.34 1.52
CA PRO A 111 42.61 -35.75 2.82
C PRO A 111 41.88 -36.72 3.80
N ARG A 112 41.29 -37.81 3.29
CA ARG A 112 40.59 -38.83 4.07
C ARG A 112 41.42 -40.10 4.27
N ALA A 113 42.78 -40.06 4.12
CA ALA A 113 43.66 -41.25 4.19
C ALA A 113 43.53 -41.98 5.51
N GLU A 114 43.53 -41.31 6.67
CA GLU A 114 43.38 -41.94 7.98
C GLU A 114 42.06 -42.74 8.10
N ALA A 115 40.96 -42.13 7.64
CA ALA A 115 39.65 -42.79 7.64
C ALA A 115 39.61 -43.96 6.65
N ALA A 116 40.30 -43.85 5.49
CA ALA A 116 40.42 -44.95 4.53
C ALA A 116 41.21 -46.12 5.07
N VAL A 117 42.32 -45.88 5.79
CA VAL A 117 43.09 -46.91 6.51
C VAL A 117 42.22 -47.62 7.52
N ALA A 118 41.47 -46.89 8.36
CA ALA A 118 40.57 -47.46 9.36
C ALA A 118 39.47 -48.33 8.73
N ALA A 119 38.96 -47.94 7.55
CA ALA A 119 37.96 -48.69 6.80
C ALA A 119 38.55 -49.82 5.93
N GLY A 120 39.90 -49.92 5.82
CA GLY A 120 40.59 -50.91 4.99
C GLY A 120 40.39 -50.68 3.50
N LEU A 121 40.19 -49.39 3.05
CA LEU A 121 40.01 -49.04 1.66
C LEU A 121 41.38 -48.73 1.01
N HIS A 122 41.55 -49.21 -0.22
CA HIS A 122 42.80 -49.07 -0.98
C HIS A 122 42.59 -48.39 -2.34
N ALA A 123 42.04 -49.08 -3.32
CA ALA A 123 41.88 -48.49 -4.65
C ALA A 123 40.64 -47.62 -4.75
N ALA A 124 40.76 -46.53 -5.53
CA ALA A 124 39.64 -45.64 -5.83
C ALA A 124 39.64 -45.22 -7.29
N PHE A 125 38.44 -45.00 -7.86
CA PHE A 125 38.27 -44.28 -9.10
C PHE A 125 37.17 -43.23 -8.97
N CYS A 126 37.26 -42.22 -9.77
CA CYS A 126 36.29 -41.13 -9.76
C CYS A 126 36.12 -40.58 -11.17
N PHE A 127 34.90 -40.17 -11.52
CA PHE A 127 34.56 -39.58 -12.79
C PHE A 127 33.63 -38.37 -12.65
N PRO A 128 33.71 -37.41 -13.59
CA PRO A 128 32.93 -36.19 -13.49
C PRO A 128 31.48 -36.40 -13.89
N ILE A 129 30.56 -35.71 -13.21
CA ILE A 129 29.17 -35.52 -13.63
C ILE A 129 29.16 -34.32 -14.58
N ARG A 130 28.87 -34.55 -15.86
CA ARG A 130 28.93 -33.54 -16.93
C ARG A 130 27.57 -33.08 -17.36
N THR A 131 27.37 -31.77 -17.41
CA THR A 131 26.22 -31.13 -18.03
C THR A 131 26.64 -30.32 -19.24
N ALA A 132 25.69 -29.74 -19.97
CA ALA A 132 25.98 -28.82 -21.07
C ALA A 132 26.74 -27.56 -20.59
N ARG A 133 26.67 -27.22 -19.31
CA ARG A 133 27.32 -26.04 -18.70
C ARG A 133 28.67 -26.33 -18.08
N GLY A 134 29.11 -27.57 -18.06
CA GLY A 134 30.37 -28.01 -17.47
C GLY A 134 30.19 -29.14 -16.44
N VAL A 135 31.23 -29.37 -15.62
CA VAL A 135 31.22 -30.37 -14.57
C VAL A 135 30.54 -29.81 -13.34
N VAL A 136 29.48 -30.49 -12.87
CA VAL A 136 28.66 -30.07 -11.71
C VAL A 136 28.95 -30.92 -10.45
N GLY A 137 29.80 -31.92 -10.60
CA GLY A 137 30.16 -32.80 -9.49
C GLY A 137 31.03 -33.98 -9.96
N ALA A 138 31.25 -34.97 -9.07
CA ALA A 138 31.98 -36.16 -9.37
C ALA A 138 31.39 -37.35 -8.63
N ILE A 139 31.57 -38.54 -9.18
CA ILE A 139 31.20 -39.80 -8.51
C ILE A 139 32.47 -40.60 -8.25
N GLU A 140 32.67 -40.97 -7.00
CA GLU A 140 33.82 -41.70 -6.49
C GLU A 140 33.39 -43.08 -6.05
N PHE A 141 34.21 -44.12 -6.38
CA PHE A 141 34.08 -45.47 -5.83
C PHE A 141 35.39 -45.90 -5.26
N MET A 142 35.31 -46.70 -4.19
CA MET A 142 36.48 -47.23 -3.50
C MET A 142 36.30 -48.72 -3.14
N THR A 143 37.40 -49.42 -3.04
CA THR A 143 37.42 -50.88 -2.67
C THR A 143 38.55 -51.21 -1.69
N SER A 144 38.37 -52.27 -0.93
CA SER A 144 39.36 -52.81 0.00
C SER A 144 40.48 -53.61 -0.67
N SER A 145 40.47 -53.76 -1.97
CA SER A 145 41.54 -54.45 -2.72
C SER A 145 42.34 -53.47 -3.55
N LEU A 146 43.65 -53.71 -3.70
CA LEU A 146 44.46 -53.02 -4.68
C LEU A 146 43.96 -53.37 -6.09
N LYS A 147 43.70 -52.36 -6.91
CA LYS A 147 43.27 -52.53 -8.30
C LYS A 147 44.05 -51.61 -9.21
N GLU A 148 44.58 -52.16 -10.29
CA GLU A 148 45.22 -51.39 -11.36
C GLU A 148 44.14 -50.68 -12.19
N PRO A 149 44.48 -49.54 -12.83
CA PRO A 149 43.58 -48.81 -13.72
C PRO A 149 42.97 -49.73 -14.80
N ASP A 150 41.65 -49.57 -15.01
CA ASP A 150 40.88 -50.24 -16.05
C ASP A 150 40.44 -49.18 -17.08
N ASP A 151 41.14 -49.13 -18.22
CA ASP A 151 40.89 -48.14 -19.26
C ASP A 151 39.50 -48.32 -19.89
N GLU A 152 38.94 -49.54 -20.00
CA GLU A 152 37.60 -49.82 -20.50
C GLU A 152 36.51 -49.27 -19.55
N LEU A 153 36.73 -49.43 -18.23
CA LEU A 153 35.88 -48.86 -17.20
C LEU A 153 35.93 -47.34 -17.23
N LEU A 154 37.13 -46.74 -17.31
CA LEU A 154 37.28 -45.26 -17.35
C LEU A 154 36.60 -44.68 -18.60
N ALA A 155 36.69 -45.32 -19.78
CA ALA A 155 35.97 -44.88 -20.97
C ALA A 155 34.44 -44.95 -20.82
N THR A 156 33.92 -45.97 -20.16
CA THR A 156 32.48 -46.14 -19.88
C THR A 156 31.96 -45.08 -18.91
N THR A 157 32.78 -44.65 -17.96
CA THR A 157 32.37 -43.62 -16.97
C THR A 157 32.12 -42.23 -17.58
N GLU A 158 32.67 -41.94 -18.78
CA GLU A 158 32.36 -40.70 -19.49
C GLU A 158 30.87 -40.63 -19.95
N SER A 159 30.38 -41.79 -20.45
CA SER A 159 28.97 -41.92 -20.83
C SER A 159 28.05 -41.85 -19.62
N LEU A 160 28.37 -42.59 -18.55
CA LEU A 160 27.62 -42.55 -17.28
C LEU A 160 27.56 -41.13 -16.69
N GLY A 161 28.71 -40.46 -16.63
CA GLY A 161 28.81 -39.12 -16.09
C GLY A 161 27.94 -38.10 -16.87
N SER A 162 27.87 -38.30 -18.20
CA SER A 162 27.00 -37.44 -19.06
C SER A 162 25.52 -37.73 -18.88
N GLN A 163 25.13 -39.02 -18.80
CA GLN A 163 23.72 -39.41 -18.56
C GLN A 163 23.22 -38.90 -17.17
N ILE A 164 24.03 -39.09 -16.15
CA ILE A 164 23.70 -38.58 -14.80
C ILE A 164 23.65 -37.06 -14.79
N GLY A 165 24.54 -36.37 -15.52
CA GLY A 165 24.55 -34.92 -15.66
C GLY A 165 23.27 -34.37 -16.32
N GLN A 166 22.82 -34.99 -17.39
CA GLN A 166 21.55 -34.63 -18.05
C GLN A 166 20.34 -34.82 -17.13
N PHE A 167 20.32 -35.91 -16.37
CA PHE A 167 19.28 -36.14 -15.37
C PHE A 167 19.29 -35.03 -14.29
N VAL A 168 20.46 -34.71 -13.74
CA VAL A 168 20.61 -33.66 -12.71
C VAL A 168 20.14 -32.30 -13.25
N GLU A 169 20.53 -31.95 -14.48
CA GLU A 169 20.13 -30.68 -15.08
C GLU A 169 18.60 -30.60 -15.28
N ARG A 170 17.97 -31.66 -15.78
CA ARG A 170 16.51 -31.75 -15.93
C ARG A 170 15.80 -31.67 -14.61
N SER A 171 16.18 -32.47 -13.62
CA SER A 171 15.57 -32.50 -12.29
C SER A 171 15.66 -31.16 -11.58
N ARG A 172 16.81 -30.48 -11.66
CA ARG A 172 16.99 -29.13 -11.08
C ARG A 172 16.14 -28.07 -11.80
N ALA A 173 16.01 -28.15 -13.13
CA ALA A 173 15.17 -27.23 -13.89
C ALA A 173 13.68 -27.40 -13.51
N GLU A 174 13.20 -28.64 -13.42
CA GLU A 174 11.84 -28.95 -13.00
C GLU A 174 11.56 -28.51 -11.56
N ALA A 175 12.50 -28.72 -10.63
CA ALA A 175 12.38 -28.30 -9.24
C ALA A 175 12.31 -26.76 -9.15
N SER A 176 13.18 -26.06 -9.88
CA SER A 176 13.17 -24.58 -9.93
C SER A 176 11.88 -24.03 -10.52
N MET A 177 11.33 -24.69 -11.53
CA MET A 177 10.05 -24.28 -12.13
C MET A 177 8.89 -24.44 -11.13
N ARG A 178 8.80 -25.60 -10.48
CA ARG A 178 7.78 -25.85 -9.43
C ARG A 178 7.90 -24.86 -8.26
N GLU A 179 9.13 -24.54 -7.82
CA GLU A 179 9.34 -23.56 -6.76
C GLU A 179 8.87 -22.16 -7.19
N ARG A 180 9.13 -21.75 -8.44
CA ARG A 180 8.67 -20.46 -8.97
C ARG A 180 7.14 -20.40 -9.06
N GLU A 181 6.52 -21.46 -9.55
CA GLU A 181 5.06 -21.59 -9.63
C GLU A 181 4.42 -21.53 -8.24
N ALA A 182 4.95 -22.31 -7.29
CA ALA A 182 4.45 -22.31 -5.91
C ALA A 182 4.63 -20.94 -5.24
N ARG A 183 5.75 -20.26 -5.47
CA ARG A 183 6.00 -18.91 -4.95
C ARG A 183 5.05 -17.90 -5.58
N HIS A 184 4.84 -17.96 -6.89
CA HIS A 184 3.90 -17.07 -7.58
C HIS A 184 2.47 -17.28 -7.07
N GLY A 185 2.01 -18.53 -6.98
CA GLY A 185 0.71 -18.86 -6.40
C GLY A 185 0.58 -18.35 -4.95
N GLY A 186 1.59 -18.56 -4.10
CA GLY A 186 1.59 -18.10 -2.72
C GLY A 186 1.51 -16.58 -2.59
N ILE A 187 2.15 -15.82 -3.47
CA ILE A 187 2.04 -14.35 -3.49
C ILE A 187 0.63 -13.91 -3.84
N LEU A 188 0.02 -14.50 -4.87
CA LEU A 188 -1.35 -14.20 -5.28
C LEU A 188 -2.36 -14.51 -4.18
N GLU A 189 -2.22 -15.67 -3.53
CA GLU A 189 -3.11 -16.12 -2.46
C GLU A 189 -2.99 -15.30 -1.18
N SER A 190 -1.79 -14.82 -0.85
CA SER A 190 -1.54 -14.00 0.35
C SER A 190 -1.86 -12.51 0.17
N ALA A 191 -2.19 -12.06 -1.04
CA ALA A 191 -2.51 -10.67 -1.32
C ALA A 191 -3.82 -10.27 -0.62
N LEU A 192 -3.81 -9.07 -0.01
CA LEU A 192 -4.99 -8.49 0.64
C LEU A 192 -5.96 -7.87 -0.37
N ASP A 193 -5.44 -7.35 -1.47
CA ASP A 193 -6.24 -6.79 -2.54
C ASP A 193 -6.71 -7.90 -3.49
N CYS A 194 -7.88 -7.73 -4.08
CA CYS A 194 -8.37 -8.62 -5.12
C CYS A 194 -7.48 -8.50 -6.36
N ILE A 195 -6.98 -9.63 -6.84
CA ILE A 195 -6.20 -9.73 -8.08
C ILE A 195 -7.03 -10.54 -9.07
N ILE A 196 -7.42 -9.91 -10.15
CA ILE A 196 -8.27 -10.50 -11.19
C ILE A 196 -7.57 -10.31 -12.53
N THR A 197 -7.22 -11.41 -13.19
CA THR A 197 -6.62 -11.38 -14.51
C THR A 197 -7.62 -11.81 -15.55
N ILE A 198 -7.70 -11.06 -16.66
CA ILE A 198 -8.58 -11.36 -17.80
C ILE A 198 -7.78 -11.46 -19.10
N ASP A 199 -8.30 -12.25 -20.04
CA ASP A 199 -7.79 -12.30 -21.41
C ASP A 199 -8.31 -11.13 -22.26
N HIS A 200 -7.90 -11.10 -23.53
CA HIS A 200 -8.33 -10.11 -24.53
C HIS A 200 -9.84 -10.16 -24.85
N ASN A 201 -10.55 -11.23 -24.50
CA ASN A 201 -12.00 -11.37 -24.64
C ASN A 201 -12.76 -10.99 -23.36
N GLY A 202 -12.06 -10.57 -22.31
CA GLY A 202 -12.64 -10.25 -21.02
C GLY A 202 -12.96 -11.46 -20.15
N ARG A 203 -12.44 -12.67 -20.50
CA ARG A 203 -12.64 -13.88 -19.69
C ARG A 203 -11.62 -13.93 -18.56
N VAL A 204 -12.09 -14.33 -17.41
CA VAL A 204 -11.26 -14.47 -16.20
C VAL A 204 -10.26 -15.61 -16.37
N LEU A 205 -8.98 -15.30 -16.18
CA LEU A 205 -7.87 -16.26 -16.16
C LEU A 205 -7.44 -16.59 -14.74
N GLU A 206 -7.41 -15.57 -13.86
CA GLU A 206 -7.01 -15.69 -12.44
C GLU A 206 -7.95 -14.90 -11.55
N PHE A 207 -8.24 -15.46 -10.39
CA PHE A 207 -9.12 -14.88 -9.38
C PHE A 207 -8.62 -15.34 -8.01
N ASN A 208 -7.93 -14.47 -7.26
CA ASN A 208 -7.30 -14.84 -6.00
C ASN A 208 -8.29 -14.94 -4.83
N SER A 209 -7.84 -15.51 -3.72
CA SER A 209 -8.67 -15.69 -2.50
C SER A 209 -9.27 -14.37 -1.96
N ALA A 210 -8.58 -13.23 -2.13
CA ALA A 210 -9.13 -11.94 -1.75
C ALA A 210 -10.33 -11.57 -2.62
N ALA A 211 -10.26 -11.85 -3.93
CA ALA A 211 -11.36 -11.62 -4.84
C ALA A 211 -12.54 -12.56 -4.54
N GLU A 212 -12.30 -13.83 -4.20
CA GLU A 212 -13.35 -14.76 -3.75
C GLU A 212 -14.11 -14.22 -2.54
N ARG A 213 -13.39 -13.80 -1.51
CA ARG A 213 -14.00 -13.23 -0.29
C ARG A 213 -14.77 -11.95 -0.55
N THR A 214 -14.25 -11.09 -1.43
CA THR A 214 -14.82 -9.76 -1.68
C THR A 214 -16.04 -9.84 -2.59
N PHE A 215 -15.99 -10.62 -3.67
CA PHE A 215 -17.07 -10.70 -4.65
C PHE A 215 -18.05 -11.84 -4.38
N GLY A 216 -17.68 -12.84 -3.58
CA GLY A 216 -18.55 -13.96 -3.21
C GLY A 216 -18.66 -15.08 -4.24
N TYR A 217 -17.77 -15.12 -5.22
CA TYR A 217 -17.62 -16.24 -6.18
C TYR A 217 -16.43 -17.10 -5.80
N GLN A 218 -16.48 -18.40 -6.08
CA GLN A 218 -15.29 -19.25 -6.05
C GLN A 218 -14.54 -19.14 -7.38
N ALA A 219 -13.21 -19.31 -7.36
CA ALA A 219 -12.39 -19.19 -8.56
C ALA A 219 -12.80 -20.17 -9.66
N ASP A 220 -13.17 -21.40 -9.32
CA ASP A 220 -13.64 -22.44 -10.26
C ASP A 220 -14.97 -22.09 -10.93
N GLU A 221 -15.81 -21.25 -10.28
CA GLU A 221 -17.08 -20.78 -10.82
C GLU A 221 -16.92 -19.66 -11.84
N ILE A 222 -15.90 -18.79 -11.65
CA ILE A 222 -15.73 -17.55 -12.43
C ILE A 222 -14.65 -17.65 -13.51
N VAL A 223 -13.63 -18.49 -13.34
CA VAL A 223 -12.58 -18.69 -14.33
C VAL A 223 -13.17 -19.16 -15.66
N SER A 224 -12.68 -18.60 -16.76
CA SER A 224 -13.17 -18.76 -18.13
C SER A 224 -14.53 -18.12 -18.45
N ARG A 225 -15.20 -17.48 -17.49
CA ARG A 225 -16.40 -16.66 -17.75
C ARG A 225 -16.06 -15.21 -18.07
N GLU A 226 -16.98 -14.49 -18.68
CA GLU A 226 -16.83 -13.06 -18.91
C GLU A 226 -16.92 -12.29 -17.57
N MET A 227 -15.84 -11.66 -17.18
CA MET A 227 -15.74 -10.90 -15.92
C MET A 227 -16.83 -9.83 -15.80
N VAL A 228 -17.15 -9.16 -16.92
CA VAL A 228 -18.14 -8.07 -16.96
C VAL A 228 -19.54 -8.51 -16.52
N GLU A 229 -19.93 -9.77 -16.80
CA GLU A 229 -21.23 -10.29 -16.40
C GLU A 229 -21.33 -10.61 -14.90
N MET A 230 -20.18 -10.85 -14.28
CA MET A 230 -20.10 -11.34 -12.92
C MET A 230 -19.95 -10.23 -11.88
N ILE A 231 -18.99 -9.34 -12.08
CA ILE A 231 -18.57 -8.36 -11.06
C ILE A 231 -18.79 -6.90 -11.46
N VAL A 232 -19.27 -6.62 -12.67
CA VAL A 232 -19.60 -5.27 -13.12
C VAL A 232 -21.11 -5.05 -13.08
N PRO A 233 -21.60 -3.96 -12.44
CA PRO A 233 -23.01 -3.61 -12.43
C PRO A 233 -23.59 -3.52 -13.85
N PRO A 234 -24.85 -3.96 -14.06
CA PRO A 234 -25.49 -3.95 -15.38
C PRO A 234 -25.41 -2.60 -16.09
N SER A 235 -25.53 -1.50 -15.35
CA SER A 235 -25.48 -0.12 -15.87
C SER A 235 -24.11 0.28 -16.46
N LEU A 236 -23.03 -0.41 -16.08
CA LEU A 236 -21.65 -0.10 -16.49
C LEU A 236 -21.08 -1.09 -17.52
N ARG A 237 -21.77 -2.19 -17.82
CA ARG A 237 -21.27 -3.28 -18.68
C ARG A 237 -20.94 -2.82 -20.09
N ASP A 238 -21.81 -2.03 -20.71
CA ASP A 238 -21.60 -1.55 -22.09
C ASP A 238 -20.40 -0.60 -22.17
N GLN A 239 -20.25 0.25 -21.18
CA GLN A 239 -19.08 1.13 -21.07
C GLN A 239 -17.79 0.34 -20.93
N HIS A 240 -17.79 -0.72 -20.11
CA HIS A 240 -16.64 -1.59 -19.92
C HIS A 240 -16.26 -2.31 -21.23
N ARG A 241 -17.25 -2.93 -21.91
CA ARG A 241 -17.02 -3.60 -23.20
C ARG A 241 -16.48 -2.65 -24.26
N ALA A 242 -17.08 -1.47 -24.38
CA ALA A 242 -16.60 -0.44 -25.30
C ALA A 242 -15.18 0.04 -24.99
N GLY A 243 -14.82 0.13 -23.71
CA GLY A 243 -13.47 0.47 -23.25
C GLY A 243 -12.43 -0.58 -23.66
N LEU A 244 -12.72 -1.87 -23.43
CA LEU A 244 -11.86 -2.97 -23.82
C LEU A 244 -11.69 -3.07 -25.34
N ALA A 245 -12.81 -3.00 -26.10
CA ALA A 245 -12.79 -3.05 -27.57
C ALA A 245 -11.94 -1.90 -28.14
N ARG A 246 -12.13 -0.67 -27.65
CA ARG A 246 -11.33 0.49 -28.09
C ARG A 246 -9.85 0.28 -27.84
N TYR A 247 -9.46 -0.23 -26.65
CA TYR A 247 -8.05 -0.51 -26.37
C TYR A 247 -7.47 -1.55 -27.34
N LEU A 248 -8.22 -2.62 -27.65
CA LEU A 248 -7.77 -3.66 -28.58
C LEU A 248 -7.58 -3.12 -30.00
N ASP A 249 -8.42 -2.18 -30.42
CA ASP A 249 -8.34 -1.55 -31.74
C ASP A 249 -7.25 -0.48 -31.86
N THR A 250 -7.10 0.35 -30.83
CA THR A 250 -6.27 1.57 -30.90
C THR A 250 -4.98 1.50 -30.10
N GLY A 251 -4.89 0.60 -29.11
CA GLY A 251 -3.79 0.57 -28.15
C GLY A 251 -3.76 1.75 -27.18
N ASP A 252 -4.82 2.60 -27.13
CA ASP A 252 -4.88 3.80 -26.29
C ASP A 252 -5.10 3.45 -24.81
N PRO A 253 -4.11 3.68 -23.91
CA PRO A 253 -4.13 3.22 -22.52
C PRO A 253 -4.84 4.20 -21.56
N ARG A 254 -6.00 4.76 -21.90
CA ARG A 254 -6.66 5.83 -21.12
C ARG A 254 -6.81 5.57 -19.64
N ILE A 255 -7.04 4.32 -19.24
CA ILE A 255 -7.27 3.92 -17.85
C ILE A 255 -6.17 3.03 -17.27
N LEU A 256 -5.25 2.55 -18.13
CA LEU A 256 -4.16 1.68 -17.66
C LEU A 256 -3.18 2.45 -16.78
N GLY A 257 -2.82 1.87 -15.65
CA GLY A 257 -1.91 2.46 -14.69
C GLY A 257 -2.51 3.62 -13.88
N GLN A 258 -3.79 3.94 -14.07
CA GLN A 258 -4.50 4.94 -13.27
C GLN A 258 -5.32 4.27 -12.18
N ARG A 259 -5.47 4.98 -11.07
CA ARG A 259 -6.33 4.58 -9.95
C ARG A 259 -7.70 5.19 -10.15
N LEU A 260 -8.72 4.34 -10.20
CA LEU A 260 -10.11 4.72 -10.47
C LEU A 260 -10.99 4.27 -9.31
N GLU A 261 -11.87 5.15 -8.84
CA GLU A 261 -12.96 4.76 -7.95
C GLU A 261 -14.20 4.49 -8.80
N ILE A 262 -14.70 3.25 -8.75
CA ILE A 262 -15.86 2.79 -9.52
C ILE A 262 -16.75 1.93 -8.64
N THR A 263 -17.87 1.45 -9.19
CA THR A 263 -18.77 0.52 -8.50
C THR A 263 -18.54 -0.90 -9.00
N GLY A 264 -18.32 -1.83 -8.08
CA GLY A 264 -18.33 -3.27 -8.30
C GLY A 264 -19.65 -3.90 -7.85
N MET A 265 -19.88 -5.18 -8.23
CA MET A 265 -21.07 -5.94 -7.85
C MET A 265 -20.66 -7.30 -7.31
N ARG A 266 -21.21 -7.68 -6.16
CA ARG A 266 -21.02 -9.00 -5.54
C ARG A 266 -21.94 -10.05 -6.16
N ALA A 267 -21.71 -11.32 -5.84
CA ALA A 267 -22.51 -12.45 -6.31
C ALA A 267 -23.99 -12.37 -5.91
N ASP A 268 -24.29 -11.73 -4.80
CA ASP A 268 -25.67 -11.50 -4.31
C ASP A 268 -26.36 -10.30 -4.99
N GLY A 269 -25.69 -9.64 -5.92
CA GLY A 269 -26.19 -8.45 -6.61
C GLY A 269 -25.96 -7.13 -5.87
N THR A 270 -25.31 -7.14 -4.70
CA THR A 270 -25.00 -5.93 -3.93
C THR A 270 -23.92 -5.12 -4.66
N GLU A 271 -24.21 -3.85 -4.92
CA GLU A 271 -23.25 -2.90 -5.45
C GLU A 271 -22.44 -2.25 -4.33
N PHE A 272 -21.13 -2.08 -4.55
CA PHE A 272 -20.23 -1.47 -3.57
C PHE A 272 -19.10 -0.70 -4.22
N PRO A 273 -18.56 0.32 -3.54
CA PRO A 273 -17.49 1.14 -4.10
C PRO A 273 -16.15 0.38 -4.06
N VAL A 274 -15.44 0.41 -5.19
CA VAL A 274 -14.11 -0.20 -5.31
C VAL A 274 -13.11 0.80 -5.88
N GLU A 275 -11.86 0.69 -5.44
CA GLU A 275 -10.71 1.32 -6.04
C GLU A 275 -10.05 0.30 -6.98
N LEU A 276 -9.92 0.63 -8.27
CA LEU A 276 -9.41 -0.23 -9.32
C LEU A 276 -8.16 0.36 -9.96
N THR A 277 -7.13 -0.47 -10.14
CA THR A 277 -5.99 -0.18 -11.02
C THR A 277 -5.84 -1.33 -12.01
N ILE A 278 -5.73 -1.03 -13.30
CA ILE A 278 -5.57 -2.03 -14.36
C ILE A 278 -4.17 -1.92 -14.95
N THR A 279 -3.50 -3.07 -15.12
CA THR A 279 -2.21 -3.18 -15.78
C THR A 279 -2.26 -4.22 -16.89
N ARG A 280 -1.50 -4.00 -17.96
CA ARG A 280 -1.31 -5.01 -19.01
C ARG A 280 -0.18 -5.95 -18.61
N ILE A 281 -0.38 -7.26 -18.79
CA ILE A 281 0.68 -8.25 -18.62
C ILE A 281 1.58 -8.26 -19.86
N PRO A 282 2.91 -8.10 -19.71
CA PRO A 282 3.85 -8.07 -20.83
C PRO A 282 4.21 -9.49 -21.32
N LEU A 283 3.22 -10.23 -21.78
CA LEU A 283 3.42 -11.57 -22.36
C LEU A 283 3.36 -11.52 -23.89
N PRO A 284 4.09 -12.42 -24.61
CA PRO A 284 3.93 -12.61 -26.03
C PRO A 284 2.52 -13.15 -26.36
N GLY A 285 1.89 -12.62 -27.41
CA GLY A 285 0.57 -13.05 -27.85
C GLY A 285 -0.54 -12.02 -27.60
N PRO A 286 -1.81 -12.44 -27.57
CA PRO A 286 -2.93 -11.55 -27.28
C PRO A 286 -2.78 -10.90 -25.91
N PRO A 287 -3.17 -9.61 -25.75
CA PRO A 287 -3.01 -8.91 -24.48
C PRO A 287 -3.87 -9.53 -23.38
N ALA A 288 -3.31 -9.60 -22.17
CA ALA A 288 -4.01 -9.93 -20.95
C ALA A 288 -3.87 -8.76 -19.96
N PHE A 289 -4.83 -8.61 -19.06
CA PHE A 289 -4.90 -7.49 -18.13
C PHE A 289 -5.11 -8.00 -16.72
N THR A 290 -4.39 -7.41 -15.76
CA THR A 290 -4.62 -7.64 -14.33
C THR A 290 -5.23 -6.41 -13.71
N GLY A 291 -6.37 -6.58 -13.07
CA GLY A 291 -7.03 -5.61 -12.21
C GLY A 291 -6.67 -5.85 -10.75
N PHE A 292 -6.19 -4.80 -10.09
CA PHE A 292 -6.06 -4.75 -8.64
C PHE A 292 -7.27 -4.00 -8.10
N VAL A 293 -8.11 -4.70 -7.34
CA VAL A 293 -9.38 -4.16 -6.84
C VAL A 293 -9.38 -4.16 -5.33
N ARG A 294 -9.68 -3.00 -4.74
CA ARG A 294 -9.80 -2.83 -3.29
C ARG A 294 -11.21 -2.38 -2.94
N ASP A 295 -11.87 -3.09 -2.03
CA ASP A 295 -13.11 -2.62 -1.43
C ASP A 295 -12.83 -1.39 -0.56
N ILE A 296 -13.52 -0.28 -0.86
CA ILE A 296 -13.37 0.99 -0.14
C ILE A 296 -14.64 1.36 0.63
N THR A 297 -15.52 0.38 0.90
CA THR A 297 -16.78 0.61 1.62
C THR A 297 -16.53 1.20 2.99
N GLU A 298 -15.68 0.57 3.81
CA GLU A 298 -15.34 1.04 5.16
C GLU A 298 -14.73 2.45 5.14
N ARG A 299 -13.86 2.74 4.16
CA ARG A 299 -13.27 4.07 4.01
C ARG A 299 -14.34 5.12 3.71
N LYS A 300 -15.25 4.84 2.78
CA LYS A 300 -16.35 5.75 2.40
C LYS A 300 -17.36 5.95 3.53
N GLU A 301 -17.63 4.93 4.31
CA GLU A 301 -18.49 5.02 5.50
C GLU A 301 -17.83 5.88 6.59
N ALA A 302 -16.56 5.66 6.89
CA ALA A 302 -15.82 6.47 7.86
C ALA A 302 -15.74 7.96 7.44
N GLU A 303 -15.52 8.23 6.15
CA GLU A 303 -15.53 9.59 5.60
C GLU A 303 -16.91 10.26 5.79
N ARG A 304 -18.01 9.52 5.51
CA ARG A 304 -19.40 10.03 5.72
C ARG A 304 -19.68 10.29 7.19
N ASP A 305 -19.29 9.37 8.08
CA ASP A 305 -19.51 9.50 9.52
C ASP A 305 -18.74 10.69 10.12
N LEU A 306 -17.51 10.87 9.70
CA LEU A 306 -16.70 12.02 10.10
C LEU A 306 -17.33 13.33 9.65
N ARG A 307 -17.81 13.38 8.41
CA ARG A 307 -18.52 14.54 7.87
C ARG A 307 -19.79 14.83 8.65
N ALA A 308 -20.63 13.81 8.89
CA ALA A 308 -21.85 13.96 9.68
C ALA A 308 -21.55 14.42 11.11
N SER A 309 -20.45 13.97 11.72
CA SER A 309 -20.00 14.40 13.03
C SER A 309 -19.59 15.87 13.04
N ARG A 310 -18.84 16.33 12.04
CA ARG A 310 -18.44 17.76 11.90
C ARG A 310 -19.68 18.68 11.80
N VAL A 311 -20.66 18.30 10.98
CA VAL A 311 -21.91 19.07 10.84
C VAL A 311 -22.66 19.18 12.17
N ARG A 312 -22.75 18.06 12.91
CA ARG A 312 -23.40 18.05 14.24
C ARG A 312 -22.70 18.94 15.25
N LEU A 313 -21.36 18.91 15.29
CA LEU A 313 -20.56 19.74 16.20
C LEU A 313 -20.77 21.23 15.90
N LEU A 314 -20.77 21.63 14.63
CA LEU A 314 -21.04 23.01 14.24
C LEU A 314 -22.47 23.46 14.61
N GLY A 315 -23.44 22.57 14.43
CA GLY A 315 -24.82 22.83 14.86
C GLY A 315 -24.92 23.10 16.36
N ALA A 316 -24.32 22.22 17.17
CA ALA A 316 -24.28 22.35 18.63
C ALA A 316 -23.56 23.63 19.07
N GLN A 317 -22.44 23.98 18.43
CA GLN A 317 -21.72 25.23 18.70
C GLN A 317 -22.54 26.47 18.39
N ASN A 318 -23.28 26.48 17.28
CA ASN A 318 -24.17 27.57 16.93
C ASN A 318 -25.34 27.70 17.92
N GLU A 319 -25.93 26.59 18.36
CA GLU A 319 -27.00 26.58 19.34
C GLU A 319 -26.53 27.11 20.71
N GLU A 320 -25.34 26.72 21.17
CA GLU A 320 -24.74 27.25 22.41
C GLU A 320 -24.44 28.74 22.28
N ARG A 321 -23.95 29.24 21.14
CA ARG A 321 -23.76 30.67 20.91
C ARG A 321 -25.09 31.43 20.99
N ARG A 322 -26.17 30.94 20.39
CA ARG A 322 -27.51 31.53 20.51
C ARG A 322 -28.02 31.53 21.94
N ARG A 323 -27.73 30.49 22.71
CA ARG A 323 -28.10 30.43 24.11
C ARG A 323 -27.37 31.47 24.93
N LEU A 324 -26.05 31.64 24.71
CA LEU A 324 -25.23 32.66 25.37
C LEU A 324 -25.72 34.07 25.01
N GLU A 325 -26.01 34.35 23.75
CA GLU A 325 -26.54 35.63 23.29
C GLU A 325 -27.84 36.00 24.03
N ARG A 326 -28.83 35.08 24.04
CA ARG A 326 -30.09 35.31 24.75
C ARG A 326 -29.86 35.57 26.26
N ASN A 327 -29.01 34.80 26.90
CA ASN A 327 -28.70 34.97 28.31
C ASN A 327 -28.03 36.31 28.59
N LEU A 328 -27.14 36.79 27.73
CA LEU A 328 -26.48 38.09 27.86
C LEU A 328 -27.48 39.24 27.59
N HIS A 329 -28.29 39.11 26.53
CA HIS A 329 -29.28 40.13 26.19
C HIS A 329 -30.38 40.23 27.23
N ASP A 330 -31.05 39.14 27.59
CA ASP A 330 -32.23 39.17 28.46
C ASP A 330 -31.87 39.20 29.95
N GLY A 331 -30.74 38.63 30.33
CA GLY A 331 -30.33 38.57 31.74
C GLY A 331 -29.47 39.75 32.20
N ALA A 332 -28.30 39.94 31.57
CA ALA A 332 -27.32 40.92 32.02
C ALA A 332 -27.68 42.34 31.58
N GLN A 333 -28.04 42.54 30.30
CA GLN A 333 -28.37 43.86 29.80
C GLN A 333 -29.59 44.46 30.48
N GLN A 334 -30.69 43.70 30.67
CA GLN A 334 -31.86 44.23 31.37
C GLN A 334 -31.59 44.64 32.79
N ARG A 335 -30.74 43.91 33.54
CA ARG A 335 -30.36 44.27 34.93
C ARG A 335 -29.53 45.53 34.94
N LEU A 336 -28.58 45.70 34.03
CA LEU A 336 -27.74 46.89 33.94
C LEU A 336 -28.53 48.12 33.52
N VAL A 337 -29.49 47.97 32.58
CA VAL A 337 -30.41 49.03 32.21
C VAL A 337 -31.31 49.45 33.36
N SER A 338 -31.83 48.50 34.15
CA SER A 338 -32.60 48.78 35.38
C SER A 338 -31.77 49.52 36.41
N LEU A 339 -30.49 49.12 36.59
CA LEU A 339 -29.58 49.81 37.46
C LEU A 339 -29.26 51.24 37.01
N ALA A 340 -29.07 51.46 35.71
CA ALA A 340 -28.88 52.77 35.11
C ALA A 340 -30.09 53.70 35.38
N LEU A 341 -31.31 53.17 35.23
CA LEU A 341 -32.52 53.90 35.56
C LEU A 341 -32.62 54.26 37.05
N THR A 342 -32.26 53.31 37.92
CA THR A 342 -32.25 53.53 39.40
C THR A 342 -31.25 54.61 39.81
N LEU A 343 -30.04 54.59 39.24
CA LEU A 343 -29.03 55.62 39.48
C LEU A 343 -29.49 56.99 38.95
N ARG A 344 -30.17 57.03 37.84
CA ARG A 344 -30.73 58.26 37.31
C ARG A 344 -31.81 58.87 38.21
N LEU A 345 -32.73 58.02 38.68
CA LEU A 345 -33.76 58.45 39.64
C LEU A 345 -33.15 58.91 41.00
N ALA A 346 -32.12 58.25 41.47
CA ALA A 346 -31.41 58.63 42.64
C ALA A 346 -30.73 60.01 42.50
N ARG A 347 -30.08 60.27 41.35
CA ARG A 347 -29.49 61.59 41.05
C ARG A 347 -30.53 62.67 40.99
N ASP A 348 -31.64 62.47 40.29
CA ASP A 348 -32.70 63.48 40.13
C ASP A 348 -33.46 63.76 41.40
N GLY A 349 -33.35 62.93 42.46
CA GLY A 349 -33.97 63.12 43.76
C GLY A 349 -33.04 63.78 44.86
N LEU A 350 -31.75 64.03 44.51
CA LEU A 350 -30.83 64.65 45.46
C LEU A 350 -30.85 66.17 45.39
N PRO A 351 -30.73 66.88 46.57
CA PRO A 351 -30.58 68.33 46.60
C PRO A 351 -29.25 68.79 46.01
N GLU A 352 -29.23 69.93 45.29
CA GLU A 352 -28.01 70.52 44.68
C GLU A 352 -26.82 70.77 45.64
N GLN A 353 -27.09 70.78 46.92
CA GLN A 353 -26.08 71.01 47.96
C GLN A 353 -25.21 69.78 48.31
N ASP A 354 -25.50 68.60 47.76
CA ASP A 354 -24.83 67.34 48.05
C ASP A 354 -23.82 66.96 46.99
N GLY A 355 -22.93 67.89 46.62
CA GLY A 355 -22.02 67.80 45.46
C GLY A 355 -21.17 66.54 45.40
N SER A 356 -20.71 66.02 46.57
CA SER A 356 -19.85 64.82 46.62
C SER A 356 -20.63 63.53 46.26
N THR A 357 -21.92 63.46 46.64
CA THR A 357 -22.79 62.29 46.29
C THR A 357 -23.21 62.36 44.87
N LEU A 358 -23.48 63.56 44.33
CA LEU A 358 -23.75 63.72 42.87
C LEU A 358 -22.59 63.29 41.98
N GLU A 359 -21.34 63.66 42.30
CA GLU A 359 -20.14 63.24 41.61
C GLU A 359 -19.91 61.69 41.64
N LEU A 360 -20.27 61.01 42.74
CA LEU A 360 -20.17 59.56 42.86
C LEU A 360 -21.22 58.87 42.00
N ILE A 361 -22.45 59.38 41.91
CA ILE A 361 -23.50 58.83 41.05
C ILE A 361 -23.19 59.07 39.59
N GLU A 362 -22.66 60.21 39.20
CA GLU A 362 -22.22 60.46 37.84
C GLU A 362 -21.12 59.50 37.36
N ARG A 363 -20.10 59.29 38.19
CA ARG A 363 -19.07 58.30 37.94
C ARG A 363 -19.65 56.90 37.80
N ALA A 364 -20.55 56.48 38.70
CA ALA A 364 -21.20 55.17 38.60
C ALA A 364 -22.03 55.01 37.36
N GLN A 365 -22.67 56.10 36.87
CA GLN A 365 -23.41 56.10 35.60
C GLN A 365 -22.47 55.94 34.37
N GLU A 366 -21.32 56.64 34.38
CA GLU A 366 -20.30 56.53 33.34
C GLU A 366 -19.73 55.14 33.29
N GLU A 367 -19.31 54.52 34.40
CA GLU A 367 -18.82 53.15 34.47
C GLU A 367 -19.87 52.14 34.02
N LEU A 368 -21.14 52.33 34.40
CA LEU A 368 -22.23 51.44 33.99
C LEU A 368 -22.50 51.54 32.49
N GLN A 369 -22.40 52.74 31.91
CA GLN A 369 -22.55 52.95 30.47
C GLN A 369 -21.42 52.24 29.70
N LEU A 370 -20.19 52.35 30.16
CA LEU A 370 -19.04 51.61 29.59
C LEU A 370 -19.26 50.10 29.66
N ALA A 371 -19.68 49.58 30.81
CA ALA A 371 -19.96 48.14 30.98
C ALA A 371 -21.12 47.66 30.05
N LEU A 372 -22.15 48.48 29.85
CA LEU A 372 -23.24 48.18 28.93
C LEU A 372 -22.76 48.16 27.48
N ASP A 373 -21.86 49.04 27.09
CA ASP A 373 -21.33 49.10 25.73
C ASP A 373 -20.36 47.94 25.47
N GLU A 374 -19.50 47.60 26.44
CA GLU A 374 -18.66 46.38 26.35
C GLU A 374 -19.52 45.11 26.23
N LEU A 375 -20.56 44.98 27.05
CA LEU A 375 -21.46 43.82 27.01
C LEU A 375 -22.20 43.71 25.65
N ARG A 376 -22.60 44.88 25.10
CA ARG A 376 -23.20 44.93 23.76
C ARG A 376 -22.22 44.51 22.66
N GLU A 377 -20.94 44.90 22.78
CA GLU A 377 -19.90 44.46 21.86
C GLU A 377 -19.66 42.96 21.92
N LEU A 378 -19.55 42.42 23.13
CA LEU A 378 -19.42 40.97 23.35
C LEU A 378 -20.62 40.18 22.77
N ALA A 379 -21.85 40.65 23.02
CA ALA A 379 -23.07 40.02 22.49
C ALA A 379 -23.19 40.09 20.98
N ARG A 380 -22.68 41.14 20.32
CA ARG A 380 -22.71 41.33 18.88
C ARG A 380 -21.87 40.33 18.10
N GLY A 381 -20.84 39.73 18.70
CA GLY A 381 -20.00 38.68 18.09
C GLY A 381 -20.63 37.29 18.13
N ILE A 382 -21.80 37.07 18.76
CA ILE A 382 -22.32 35.75 19.04
C ILE A 382 -23.29 35.25 17.98
N HIS A 383 -24.43 35.79 17.72
CA HIS A 383 -25.36 35.48 16.60
C HIS A 383 -26.53 36.47 16.62
N PRO A 384 -26.73 37.31 15.60
CA PRO A 384 -27.76 38.31 15.71
C PRO A 384 -29.19 37.74 15.51
N ALA A 385 -30.10 38.08 16.41
CA ALA A 385 -31.52 37.71 16.27
C ALA A 385 -32.13 38.15 14.90
N VAL A 386 -31.64 39.25 14.35
CA VAL A 386 -32.01 39.74 13.04
C VAL A 386 -31.74 38.72 11.91
N LEU A 387 -30.66 37.93 12.01
CA LEU A 387 -30.36 36.91 11.01
C LEU A 387 -31.42 35.79 11.03
N THR A 388 -31.84 35.38 12.21
CA THR A 388 -32.89 34.35 12.37
C THR A 388 -34.27 34.88 11.98
N GLU A 389 -34.63 36.11 12.41
CA GLU A 389 -35.96 36.65 12.22
C GLU A 389 -36.17 37.27 10.82
N ARG A 390 -35.18 38.01 10.31
CA ARG A 390 -35.29 38.83 9.10
C ARG A 390 -34.39 38.41 7.95
N GLY A 391 -33.43 37.47 8.20
CA GLY A 391 -32.56 36.93 7.19
C GLY A 391 -31.23 37.65 7.00
N LEU A 392 -30.48 37.19 5.99
CA LEU A 392 -29.09 37.58 5.78
C LEU A 392 -28.94 39.06 5.37
N ALA A 393 -29.73 39.54 4.44
CA ALA A 393 -29.59 40.91 3.92
C ALA A 393 -29.77 41.98 5.03
N PRO A 394 -30.85 42.01 5.85
CA PRO A 394 -30.97 42.98 6.94
C PRO A 394 -29.88 42.79 8.02
N ALA A 395 -29.38 41.58 8.23
CA ALA A 395 -28.30 41.35 9.16
C ALA A 395 -26.98 41.98 8.68
N LEU A 396 -26.64 41.81 7.41
CA LEU A 396 -25.44 42.42 6.79
C LEU A 396 -25.54 43.93 6.63
N GLU A 397 -26.74 44.50 6.31
CA GLU A 397 -26.98 45.93 6.37
C GLU A 397 -26.65 46.49 7.77
N GLY A 398 -27.09 45.82 8.81
CA GLY A 398 -26.77 46.18 10.17
C GLY A 398 -25.29 46.13 10.50
N VAL A 399 -24.52 45.19 9.93
CA VAL A 399 -23.06 45.10 10.07
C VAL A 399 -22.37 46.22 9.32
N ALA A 400 -22.76 46.44 8.07
CA ALA A 400 -22.23 47.51 7.20
C ALA A 400 -22.42 48.93 7.79
N ALA A 401 -23.60 49.19 8.34
CA ALA A 401 -23.92 50.49 8.96
C ALA A 401 -23.08 50.84 10.22
N ARG A 402 -22.51 49.82 10.84
CA ARG A 402 -21.69 49.97 12.07
C ARG A 402 -20.19 49.74 11.82
N SER A 403 -19.78 49.41 10.61
CA SER A 403 -18.38 49.22 10.29
C SER A 403 -17.59 50.51 10.45
N ALA A 404 -16.37 50.40 10.97
CA ALA A 404 -15.44 51.53 11.10
C ALA A 404 -14.98 52.08 9.74
N VAL A 405 -15.08 51.25 8.70
CA VAL A 405 -14.76 51.57 7.30
C VAL A 405 -16.06 51.54 6.51
N PRO A 406 -16.32 52.51 5.56
CA PRO A 406 -17.46 52.46 4.69
C PRO A 406 -17.58 51.14 3.93
N VAL A 407 -18.75 50.48 4.00
CA VAL A 407 -19.02 49.20 3.35
C VAL A 407 -20.10 49.34 2.30
N GLU A 408 -19.77 48.95 1.08
CA GLU A 408 -20.70 48.84 -0.02
C GLU A 408 -21.25 47.41 -0.11
N LEU A 409 -22.59 47.25 -0.07
CA LEU A 409 -23.27 45.97 -0.30
C LEU A 409 -23.71 45.95 -1.77
N SER A 410 -23.00 45.19 -2.62
CA SER A 410 -23.19 45.25 -4.08
C SER A 410 -24.19 44.22 -4.63
N ALA A 411 -24.31 43.04 -4.00
CA ALA A 411 -25.30 42.01 -4.32
C ALA A 411 -25.75 41.30 -3.06
N MET A 412 -27.05 40.97 -2.98
CA MET A 412 -27.64 40.21 -1.87
C MET A 412 -28.68 39.23 -2.41
N PRO A 413 -28.79 37.99 -1.81
CA PRO A 413 -29.80 37.03 -2.23
C PRO A 413 -31.21 37.57 -1.94
N GLU A 414 -32.12 37.44 -2.90
CA GLU A 414 -33.50 37.88 -2.76
C GLU A 414 -34.36 36.92 -1.91
N ARG A 415 -33.93 35.67 -1.77
CA ARG A 415 -34.64 34.63 -1.00
C ARG A 415 -33.87 34.22 0.24
N ARG A 416 -34.58 33.61 1.18
CA ARG A 416 -33.94 32.96 2.34
C ARG A 416 -33.10 31.77 1.88
N LEU A 417 -31.85 31.74 2.35
CA LEU A 417 -30.98 30.58 2.20
C LEU A 417 -31.22 29.61 3.36
N PRO A 418 -30.81 28.35 3.22
CA PRO A 418 -30.78 27.42 4.35
C PRO A 418 -30.04 28.03 5.53
N GLU A 419 -30.59 27.91 6.73
CA GLU A 419 -30.10 28.53 7.96
C GLU A 419 -28.59 28.31 8.23
N PRO A 420 -28.02 27.09 8.03
CA PRO A 420 -26.59 26.89 8.20
C PRO A 420 -25.73 27.72 7.24
N ILE A 421 -26.23 27.93 6.01
CA ILE A 421 -25.54 28.73 4.99
C ILE A 421 -25.63 30.20 5.32
N GLU A 422 -26.81 30.73 5.72
CA GLU A 422 -26.95 32.12 6.17
C GLU A 422 -26.01 32.43 7.33
N ALA A 423 -25.92 31.51 8.30
CA ALA A 423 -25.02 31.66 9.44
C ALA A 423 -23.55 31.68 9.01
N ALA A 424 -23.13 30.76 8.14
CA ALA A 424 -21.74 30.71 7.64
C ALA A 424 -21.38 32.00 6.90
N VAL A 425 -22.23 32.44 5.97
CA VAL A 425 -22.03 33.70 5.20
C VAL A 425 -21.94 34.91 6.13
N TYR A 426 -22.84 35.01 7.10
CA TYR A 426 -22.83 36.08 8.09
C TYR A 426 -21.50 36.17 8.84
N TYR A 427 -21.01 35.01 9.34
CA TYR A 427 -19.73 34.98 10.08
C TYR A 427 -18.54 35.28 9.18
N VAL A 428 -18.52 34.80 7.94
CA VAL A 428 -17.47 35.11 6.95
C VAL A 428 -17.39 36.64 6.74
N VAL A 429 -18.52 37.30 6.52
CA VAL A 429 -18.55 38.75 6.30
C VAL A 429 -18.16 39.51 7.58
N CYS A 430 -18.67 39.11 8.75
CA CYS A 430 -18.34 39.79 10.00
C CYS A 430 -16.85 39.73 10.31
N GLU A 431 -16.23 38.55 10.24
CA GLU A 431 -14.82 38.39 10.51
C GLU A 431 -13.94 39.09 9.48
N ALA A 432 -14.33 39.04 8.19
CA ALA A 432 -13.61 39.76 7.15
C ALA A 432 -13.64 41.28 7.41
N LEU A 433 -14.78 41.85 7.76
CA LEU A 433 -14.90 43.29 8.05
C LEU A 433 -14.17 43.70 9.34
N VAL A 434 -14.11 42.81 10.35
CA VAL A 434 -13.27 43.01 11.57
C VAL A 434 -11.80 43.03 11.20
N ASN A 435 -11.35 42.13 10.31
CA ASN A 435 -9.98 42.10 9.83
C ASN A 435 -9.64 43.34 9.00
N VAL A 436 -10.53 43.79 8.13
CA VAL A 436 -10.38 45.05 7.41
C VAL A 436 -10.19 46.23 8.38
N ALA A 437 -11.05 46.34 9.39
CA ALA A 437 -10.99 47.46 10.35
C ALA A 437 -9.68 47.41 11.23
N LYS A 438 -9.18 46.22 11.56
CA LYS A 438 -8.00 46.05 12.42
C LYS A 438 -6.66 46.08 11.71
N HIS A 439 -6.62 45.59 10.46
CA HIS A 439 -5.37 45.23 9.81
C HIS A 439 -5.16 45.85 8.43
N ALA A 440 -6.23 46.15 7.66
CA ALA A 440 -6.07 46.54 6.28
C ALA A 440 -5.70 48.02 6.05
N ASN A 441 -5.97 48.90 7.01
CA ASN A 441 -5.83 50.35 6.84
C ASN A 441 -6.56 50.83 5.56
N ALA A 442 -7.73 50.25 5.27
CA ALA A 442 -8.52 50.47 4.09
C ALA A 442 -9.38 51.74 4.19
N SER A 443 -9.69 52.35 3.05
CA SER A 443 -10.61 53.47 2.98
C SER A 443 -12.06 53.04 2.71
N ALA A 444 -12.27 51.88 2.12
CA ALA A 444 -13.57 51.26 1.82
C ALA A 444 -13.49 49.74 1.76
N ALA A 445 -14.63 49.09 1.98
CA ALA A 445 -14.80 47.67 1.73
C ALA A 445 -16.04 47.38 0.92
N ARG A 446 -16.04 46.29 0.17
CA ARG A 446 -17.18 45.84 -0.65
C ARG A 446 -17.56 44.42 -0.23
N VAL A 447 -18.86 44.17 -0.11
CA VAL A 447 -19.42 42.84 0.22
C VAL A 447 -20.43 42.49 -0.88
N SER A 448 -20.28 41.29 -1.43
CA SER A 448 -21.20 40.69 -2.41
C SER A 448 -21.58 39.30 -1.98
N VAL A 449 -22.86 38.97 -2.03
CA VAL A 449 -23.39 37.62 -1.80
C VAL A 449 -24.35 37.28 -2.94
N ALA A 450 -23.98 36.39 -3.81
CA ALA A 450 -24.77 36.00 -5.00
C ALA A 450 -25.04 34.48 -5.01
N GLU A 451 -26.12 34.10 -5.67
CA GLU A 451 -26.39 32.69 -6.02
C GLU A 451 -26.00 32.49 -7.48
N GLU A 452 -25.00 31.60 -7.72
CA GLU A 452 -24.48 31.30 -9.05
C GLU A 452 -24.31 29.78 -9.19
N ASP A 453 -24.79 29.20 -10.27
CA ASP A 453 -24.63 27.79 -10.63
C ASP A 453 -24.92 26.77 -9.47
N GLY A 454 -25.94 27.06 -8.67
CA GLY A 454 -26.34 26.21 -7.56
C GLY A 454 -25.44 26.36 -6.33
N GLN A 455 -24.67 27.42 -6.23
CA GLN A 455 -23.80 27.74 -5.08
C GLN A 455 -24.07 29.16 -4.60
N VAL A 456 -23.77 29.42 -3.34
CA VAL A 456 -23.67 30.75 -2.77
C VAL A 456 -22.24 31.22 -2.87
N VAL A 457 -22.01 32.33 -3.57
CA VAL A 457 -20.70 32.97 -3.70
C VAL A 457 -20.68 34.22 -2.82
N VAL A 458 -19.72 34.26 -1.91
CA VAL A 458 -19.50 35.44 -1.04
C VAL A 458 -18.15 36.04 -1.38
N GLU A 459 -18.13 37.33 -1.57
CA GLU A 459 -16.91 38.09 -1.79
C GLU A 459 -16.86 39.28 -0.84
N VAL A 460 -15.75 39.40 -0.10
CA VAL A 460 -15.46 40.56 0.75
C VAL A 460 -14.10 41.10 0.34
N GLY A 461 -14.07 42.29 -0.22
CA GLY A 461 -12.85 42.96 -0.69
C GLY A 461 -12.61 44.29 0.04
N ASP A 462 -11.36 44.67 0.23
CA ASP A 462 -10.91 45.97 0.74
C ASP A 462 -9.87 46.61 -0.21
N ASP A 463 -9.69 47.89 -0.07
CA ASP A 463 -8.70 48.72 -0.79
C ASP A 463 -7.45 49.03 0.05
N GLY A 464 -7.15 48.19 1.04
CA GLY A 464 -6.11 48.45 2.00
C GLY A 464 -4.69 47.98 1.58
N ALA A 465 -3.78 47.86 2.54
CA ALA A 465 -2.37 47.60 2.29
C ALA A 465 -2.06 46.15 1.87
N GLY A 466 -3.05 45.24 1.89
CA GLY A 466 -2.81 43.81 1.62
C GLY A 466 -1.90 43.12 2.66
N GLY A 467 -1.25 42.03 2.24
CA GLY A 467 -0.32 41.28 3.10
C GLY A 467 -0.98 40.30 4.07
N ALA A 468 -2.28 40.01 3.89
CA ALA A 468 -2.97 39.01 4.71
C ALA A 468 -2.48 37.60 4.40
N ASP A 469 -2.12 36.83 5.44
CA ASP A 469 -1.69 35.45 5.33
C ASP A 469 -2.68 34.52 6.06
N ALA A 470 -3.25 33.59 5.30
CA ALA A 470 -4.19 32.59 5.82
C ALA A 470 -3.59 31.66 6.88
N ALA A 471 -2.25 31.51 6.92
CA ALA A 471 -1.56 30.60 7.85
C ALA A 471 -1.38 31.17 9.26
N HIS A 472 -1.56 32.48 9.47
CA HIS A 472 -1.19 33.16 10.72
C HIS A 472 -2.34 33.72 11.56
N GLY A 473 -3.62 33.33 11.31
CA GLY A 473 -4.75 33.84 12.07
C GLY A 473 -5.77 32.78 12.50
N SER A 474 -6.09 32.70 13.81
CA SER A 474 -7.11 31.77 14.33
C SER A 474 -8.52 32.05 13.82
N GLY A 475 -8.82 33.27 13.39
CA GLY A 475 -10.12 33.69 12.83
C GLY A 475 -10.35 33.09 11.45
N LEU A 476 -9.40 33.20 10.54
CA LEU A 476 -9.51 32.67 9.17
C LEU A 476 -9.56 31.14 9.14
N SER A 477 -8.79 30.44 10.01
CA SER A 477 -8.87 28.99 10.16
C SER A 477 -10.28 28.54 10.59
N GLY A 478 -10.88 29.20 11.59
CA GLY A 478 -12.24 28.88 12.02
C GLY A 478 -13.32 29.18 10.97
N LEU A 479 -13.08 30.13 10.06
CA LEU A 479 -13.96 30.38 8.91
C LEU A 479 -13.81 29.29 7.84
N ALA A 480 -12.59 28.89 7.54
CA ALA A 480 -12.32 27.80 6.59
C ALA A 480 -13.01 26.49 7.04
N ASP A 481 -12.82 26.09 8.30
CA ASP A 481 -13.49 24.90 8.87
C ASP A 481 -15.01 24.96 8.74
N ARG A 482 -15.60 26.15 8.92
CA ARG A 482 -17.07 26.36 8.85
C ARG A 482 -17.59 26.27 7.42
N VAL A 483 -16.87 26.82 6.45
CA VAL A 483 -17.21 26.79 5.02
C VAL A 483 -17.01 25.36 4.49
N GLU A 484 -15.90 24.69 4.83
CA GLU A 484 -15.61 23.31 4.45
C GLU A 484 -16.63 22.30 5.01
N ALA A 485 -17.16 22.53 6.20
CA ALA A 485 -18.20 21.66 6.75
C ALA A 485 -19.53 21.70 5.98
N LEU A 486 -19.73 22.72 5.15
CA LEU A 486 -20.85 22.86 4.22
C LEU A 486 -20.46 22.51 2.77
N ASP A 487 -19.35 21.76 2.58
CA ASP A 487 -18.75 21.43 1.27
C ASP A 487 -18.32 22.65 0.46
N GLY A 488 -18.16 23.78 1.12
CA GLY A 488 -17.72 25.00 0.52
C GLY A 488 -16.19 25.10 0.47
N ARG A 489 -15.74 26.18 -0.14
CA ARG A 489 -14.32 26.52 -0.22
C ARG A 489 -14.12 27.99 0.13
N LEU A 490 -13.10 28.26 0.97
CA LEU A 490 -12.65 29.60 1.30
C LEU A 490 -11.29 29.86 0.66
N VAL A 491 -11.16 31.00 -0.04
CA VAL A 491 -9.93 31.43 -0.70
C VAL A 491 -9.65 32.88 -0.32
N LEU A 492 -8.41 33.14 0.10
CA LEU A 492 -7.93 34.49 0.39
C LEU A 492 -6.95 34.90 -0.72
N VAL A 493 -7.22 36.05 -1.34
CA VAL A 493 -6.32 36.68 -2.32
C VAL A 493 -5.90 38.02 -1.74
N SER A 494 -4.61 38.21 -1.51
CA SER A 494 -4.08 39.45 -0.93
C SER A 494 -2.96 39.98 -1.80
N GLU A 495 -3.16 41.21 -2.31
CA GLU A 495 -2.25 41.94 -3.18
C GLU A 495 -1.86 43.28 -2.53
N ALA A 496 -0.88 43.99 -3.09
CA ALA A 496 -0.47 45.31 -2.58
C ALA A 496 -1.55 46.37 -2.63
N SER A 497 -2.67 46.11 -3.35
CA SER A 497 -3.78 46.99 -3.55
C SER A 497 -5.04 46.62 -2.74
N GLY A 498 -4.93 45.67 -1.83
CA GLY A 498 -6.04 45.22 -0.97
C GLY A 498 -6.10 43.71 -0.77
N THR A 499 -7.09 43.26 -0.02
CA THR A 499 -7.38 41.85 0.23
C THR A 499 -8.77 41.50 -0.19
N THR A 500 -8.94 40.32 -0.80
CA THR A 500 -10.25 39.76 -1.17
C THR A 500 -10.41 38.37 -0.61
N LEU A 501 -11.48 38.15 0.13
CA LEU A 501 -11.90 36.87 0.66
C LEU A 501 -13.05 36.33 -0.19
N HIS A 502 -12.85 35.16 -0.80
CA HIS A 502 -13.87 34.44 -1.55
C HIS A 502 -14.33 33.19 -0.80
N ALA A 503 -15.63 33.02 -0.63
CA ALA A 503 -16.20 31.79 -0.14
C ALA A 503 -17.27 31.27 -1.12
N THR A 504 -17.22 29.97 -1.43
CA THR A 504 -18.23 29.29 -2.24
C THR A 504 -18.87 28.19 -1.42
N ILE A 505 -20.19 28.11 -1.33
CA ILE A 505 -20.93 27.13 -0.54
C ILE A 505 -22.02 26.51 -1.43
N PRO A 506 -22.01 25.18 -1.67
CA PRO A 506 -23.05 24.52 -2.47
C PRO A 506 -24.43 24.66 -1.82
N LEU A 507 -25.45 24.90 -2.64
CA LEU A 507 -26.84 24.77 -2.21
C LEU A 507 -27.28 23.31 -2.27
N PRO A 508 -28.06 22.83 -1.29
CA PRO A 508 -28.50 21.45 -1.22
C PRO A 508 -29.47 21.03 -2.34
#